data_febd6217703267e7956f1bc7a988411b
#
_entry.id   febd6217703267e7956f1bc7a988411b
#
_cell.length_a   1.000
_cell.length_b   1.000
_cell.length_c   1.000
_cell.angle_alpha   90.00
_cell.angle_beta   90.00
_cell.angle_gamma   90.00
#
_symmetry.space_group_name_H-M   'P 1'
#
loop_
_entity.id
_entity.type
_entity.pdbx_description
1 polymer ?
#
loop_
_entity_poly.entity_id
_entity_poly.type
_entity_poly.pdbx_seq_one_letter_code
_entity_poly.pdbx_strand_id
1 'polypeptide(L)'
;MKKTLIYCAAAAVMFAGCTETVRIAPDDYELPFYMDTSDGRVVFDADGGAAAIVVATNADSWSWETEDSWFVLSAMDGDVLWIEAPANYQPGLKEASVSITAVKGEETKAVELCLVQRAGHGIDLNAGGTSNCYLVKTGSTYKFDATVKGNGGSDGRSRYIENYGVDITGIAYADLLWESRTDGDRTMSREIIDGAPVYNGGYVTFTTGRMEGNALIAVKDVKGNVLWSWHIWVCDDEVTSHDHINPAGEVLAQIMDRNLGAMNNNPMDVGNRGMFYQWGRKDPFMPSRSPYRSDLESGNVAECNEPNWEVGDGSATWVIGRDFVAKNLSDAPGNIPMAVANPTCFIFPYGNASHWFTTSNDEQTRNSSLWSADVKTIFDPCPVGYKMPGRNLYGIANQDNVNSYKVGGRPEEYDENGENPDYEWNAEKDCGRVWKRTGDYYPSVGNIYPTEGNTHNYAGGWAYYWTAHEYTQGQSPRAFRVDFNSNGATYFAGAENFCHQVRCVKE
;
A
#
# COMPACT_ATOMS: atom_id res chain seq x y z
N MET A 1 32.02 9.36 11.87
CA MET A 1 30.99 8.79 12.78
C MET A 1 29.59 8.75 12.18
N LYS A 2 29.22 9.48 11.12
CA LYS A 2 27.88 9.39 10.47
C LYS A 2 27.75 8.26 9.43
N LYS A 3 28.86 7.76 8.87
CA LYS A 3 28.86 6.68 7.87
C LYS A 3 28.51 5.30 8.45
N THR A 4 28.69 5.07 9.73
CA THR A 4 28.51 3.76 10.39
C THR A 4 27.04 3.35 10.57
N LEU A 5 26.12 4.31 10.66
CA LEU A 5 24.69 3.99 10.93
C LEU A 5 23.93 3.45 9.71
N ILE A 6 24.32 3.87 8.51
CA ILE A 6 23.65 3.41 7.27
C ILE A 6 24.02 1.95 6.93
N TYR A 7 25.24 1.53 7.30
CA TYR A 7 25.74 0.18 7.04
C TYR A 7 25.07 -0.92 7.88
N CYS A 8 24.56 -0.58 9.07
CA CYS A 8 23.83 -1.56 9.89
C CYS A 8 22.47 -1.96 9.28
N ALA A 9 21.83 -1.09 8.50
CA ALA A 9 20.56 -1.38 7.86
C ALA A 9 20.72 -2.32 6.64
N ALA A 10 21.75 -2.09 5.81
CA ALA A 10 22.01 -2.93 4.64
C ALA A 10 22.50 -4.35 5.01
N ALA A 11 23.28 -4.49 6.11
CA ALA A 11 23.72 -5.80 6.59
C ALA A 11 22.57 -6.62 7.21
N ALA A 12 21.56 -5.98 7.78
CA ALA A 12 20.42 -6.68 8.38
C ALA A 12 19.49 -7.32 7.33
N VAL A 13 19.44 -6.76 6.11
CA VAL A 13 18.58 -7.28 5.02
C VAL A 13 19.12 -8.59 4.41
N MET A 14 20.41 -8.82 4.45
CA MET A 14 21.02 -10.07 3.90
C MET A 14 20.92 -11.28 4.85
N PHE A 15 20.47 -11.13 6.10
CA PHE A 15 20.49 -12.21 7.10
C PHE A 15 19.14 -12.55 7.73
N ALA A 16 18.04 -12.06 7.19
CA ALA A 16 16.70 -12.37 7.71
C ALA A 16 16.25 -13.84 7.54
N GLY A 17 17.10 -14.71 7.03
CA GLY A 17 16.83 -16.15 6.86
C GLY A 17 17.59 -17.09 7.81
N CYS A 18 18.43 -16.61 8.72
CA CYS A 18 19.18 -17.47 9.64
C CYS A 18 18.81 -17.18 11.09
N THR A 19 18.30 -18.20 11.77
CA THR A 19 17.98 -18.19 13.21
C THR A 19 19.23 -18.30 14.12
N GLU A 20 20.42 -18.28 13.58
CA GLU A 20 21.65 -18.18 14.35
C GLU A 20 22.13 -16.73 14.38
N THR A 21 22.16 -16.18 15.60
CA THR A 21 22.81 -14.89 15.86
C THR A 21 24.31 -15.07 15.71
N VAL A 22 24.80 -14.92 14.49
CA VAL A 22 26.24 -14.80 14.28
C VAL A 22 26.65 -13.45 14.85
N ARG A 23 27.29 -13.47 16.04
CA ARG A 23 28.01 -12.31 16.53
C ARG A 23 29.25 -12.16 15.65
N ILE A 24 29.14 -11.38 14.60
CA ILE A 24 30.31 -10.90 13.87
C ILE A 24 30.99 -9.90 14.79
N ALA A 25 32.22 -10.17 15.17
CA ALA A 25 33.04 -9.19 15.90
C ALA A 25 33.12 -7.92 15.07
N PRO A 26 32.85 -6.73 15.64
CA PRO A 26 32.70 -5.50 14.86
C PRO A 26 33.97 -5.01 14.15
N ASP A 27 35.13 -5.54 14.48
CA ASP A 27 36.40 -4.88 14.17
C ASP A 27 37.18 -5.46 12.97
N ASP A 28 36.78 -6.61 12.41
CA ASP A 28 37.57 -7.29 11.37
C ASP A 28 36.84 -7.64 10.06
N TYR A 29 35.58 -7.26 9.88
CA TYR A 29 34.85 -7.51 8.64
C TYR A 29 34.81 -6.27 7.75
N GLU A 30 35.75 -6.16 6.84
CA GLU A 30 35.64 -5.21 5.76
C GLU A 30 34.62 -5.72 4.72
N LEU A 31 33.54 -4.99 4.55
CA LEU A 31 32.62 -5.24 3.45
C LEU A 31 33.37 -5.14 2.13
N PRO A 32 33.20 -6.09 1.20
CA PRO A 32 33.77 -5.96 -0.14
C PRO A 32 33.34 -4.63 -0.76
N PHE A 33 34.16 -4.08 -1.60
CA PHE A 33 33.80 -2.86 -2.33
C PHE A 33 32.52 -3.11 -3.12
N TYR A 34 31.50 -2.29 -2.88
CA TYR A 34 30.24 -2.35 -3.61
C TYR A 34 29.88 -0.97 -4.12
N MET A 35 29.08 -0.95 -5.17
CA MET A 35 28.43 0.22 -5.73
C MET A 35 27.12 -0.21 -6.40
N ASP A 36 26.07 0.54 -6.13
CA ASP A 36 24.77 0.38 -6.74
C ASP A 36 24.03 1.73 -6.71
N THR A 37 22.92 1.83 -7.43
CA THR A 37 22.04 2.99 -7.43
C THR A 37 20.62 2.54 -7.12
N SER A 38 19.83 3.42 -6.46
CA SER A 38 18.42 3.12 -6.16
C SER A 38 17.60 2.82 -7.42
N ASP A 39 18.00 3.43 -8.55
CA ASP A 39 17.33 3.31 -9.83
C ASP A 39 18.37 3.27 -10.96
N GLY A 40 18.17 2.40 -11.94
CA GLY A 40 18.98 2.36 -13.16
C GLY A 40 18.44 3.24 -14.29
N ARG A 41 17.25 3.83 -14.09
CA ARG A 41 16.57 4.66 -15.10
C ARG A 41 15.68 5.71 -14.46
N VAL A 42 15.70 6.93 -15.03
CA VAL A 42 14.78 8.02 -14.67
C VAL A 42 14.03 8.47 -15.92
N VAL A 43 12.71 8.55 -15.82
CA VAL A 43 11.83 9.00 -16.91
C VAL A 43 11.16 10.30 -16.51
N PHE A 44 11.53 11.39 -17.17
CA PHE A 44 10.88 12.69 -17.04
C PHE A 44 9.73 12.82 -18.05
N ASP A 45 8.64 13.45 -17.64
CA ASP A 45 7.62 13.93 -18.60
C ASP A 45 8.15 15.15 -19.37
N ALA A 46 7.39 15.59 -20.37
CA ALA A 46 7.73 16.78 -21.16
C ALA A 46 7.94 18.04 -20.29
N ASP A 47 7.18 18.17 -19.20
CA ASP A 47 7.29 19.32 -18.30
C ASP A 47 8.61 19.35 -17.51
N GLY A 48 9.40 18.28 -17.58
CA GLY A 48 10.63 18.15 -16.81
C GLY A 48 10.37 17.80 -15.35
N GLY A 49 11.29 18.21 -14.46
CA GLY A 49 11.18 18.02 -13.02
C GLY A 49 12.49 17.64 -12.37
N ALA A 50 12.42 17.12 -11.15
CA ALA A 50 13.57 16.71 -10.36
C ALA A 50 13.42 15.25 -9.88
N ALA A 51 14.56 14.55 -9.82
CA ALA A 51 14.66 13.19 -9.29
C ALA A 51 15.89 13.08 -8.37
N ALA A 52 15.82 12.16 -7.40
CA ALA A 52 16.90 11.85 -6.48
C ALA A 52 17.28 10.38 -6.61
N ILE A 53 18.54 10.11 -6.92
CA ILE A 53 19.09 8.76 -7.01
C ILE A 53 20.06 8.55 -5.85
N VAL A 54 19.78 7.57 -5.01
CA VAL A 54 20.71 7.19 -3.95
C VAL A 54 21.85 6.38 -4.54
N VAL A 55 23.07 6.83 -4.33
CA VAL A 55 24.31 6.12 -4.69
C VAL A 55 24.76 5.29 -3.50
N ALA A 56 24.41 4.02 -3.50
CA ALA A 56 24.79 3.10 -2.43
C ALA A 56 26.20 2.58 -2.64
N THR A 57 27.15 3.03 -1.82
CA THR A 57 28.54 2.61 -1.94
C THR A 57 29.29 2.69 -0.61
N ASN A 58 30.35 1.87 -0.44
CA ASN A 58 31.33 2.00 0.63
C ASN A 58 32.67 2.56 0.11
N ALA A 59 32.62 3.29 -0.99
CA ALA A 59 33.77 3.95 -1.60
C ALA A 59 34.29 5.14 -0.78
N ASP A 60 35.53 5.56 -1.06
CA ASP A 60 36.11 6.79 -0.49
C ASP A 60 35.50 8.03 -1.14
N SER A 61 35.14 7.91 -2.43
CA SER A 61 34.51 8.98 -3.20
C SER A 61 33.73 8.39 -4.37
N TRP A 62 32.77 9.16 -4.88
CA TRP A 62 32.11 8.90 -6.15
C TRP A 62 31.94 10.18 -6.97
N SER A 63 31.80 10.01 -8.28
CA SER A 63 31.62 11.09 -9.24
C SER A 63 30.75 10.61 -10.40
N TRP A 64 30.35 11.52 -11.27
CA TRP A 64 29.57 11.20 -12.46
C TRP A 64 30.16 11.89 -13.68
N GLU A 65 29.91 11.28 -14.85
CA GLU A 65 30.27 11.82 -16.18
C GLU A 65 29.09 11.61 -17.12
N THR A 66 28.85 12.59 -18.00
CA THR A 66 27.86 12.55 -19.08
C THR A 66 28.27 13.49 -20.20
N GLU A 67 27.94 13.12 -21.44
CA GLU A 67 28.11 13.99 -22.62
C GLU A 67 26.87 14.86 -22.88
N ASP A 68 25.76 14.55 -22.20
CA ASP A 68 24.50 15.23 -22.39
C ASP A 68 24.36 16.46 -21.48
N SER A 69 23.64 17.47 -21.97
CA SER A 69 23.49 18.76 -21.29
C SER A 69 22.05 19.25 -21.14
N TRP A 70 21.05 18.40 -21.42
CA TRP A 70 19.64 18.81 -21.32
C TRP A 70 19.09 18.73 -19.89
N PHE A 71 19.88 18.31 -18.92
CA PHE A 71 19.56 18.23 -17.48
C PHE A 71 20.75 18.74 -16.66
N VAL A 72 20.52 18.97 -15.37
CA VAL A 72 21.54 19.39 -14.40
C VAL A 72 21.70 18.30 -13.35
N LEU A 73 22.94 17.96 -13.02
CA LEU A 73 23.29 17.04 -11.96
C LEU A 73 23.97 17.77 -10.81
N SER A 74 23.62 17.39 -9.57
CA SER A 74 24.30 17.86 -8.38
C SER A 74 24.32 16.78 -7.29
N ALA A 75 25.35 16.79 -6.43
CA ALA A 75 25.38 15.93 -5.26
C ALA A 75 24.65 16.58 -4.10
N MET A 76 23.85 15.80 -3.38
CA MET A 76 23.24 16.20 -2.11
C MET A 76 23.83 15.41 -0.93
N ASP A 77 23.59 15.89 0.27
CA ASP A 77 23.98 15.19 1.49
C ASP A 77 23.37 13.78 1.54
N GLY A 78 24.16 12.77 1.93
CA GLY A 78 23.70 11.39 2.08
C GLY A 78 23.90 10.51 0.87
N ASP A 79 24.88 10.84 0.03
CA ASP A 79 25.22 10.08 -1.19
C ASP A 79 24.04 10.04 -2.20
N VAL A 80 23.41 11.19 -2.41
CA VAL A 80 22.30 11.35 -3.37
C VAL A 80 22.78 12.16 -4.58
N LEU A 81 22.55 11.59 -5.79
CA LEU A 81 22.63 12.31 -7.04
C LEU A 81 21.28 12.96 -7.34
N TRP A 82 21.24 14.28 -7.32
CA TRP A 82 20.07 15.08 -7.69
C TRP A 82 20.11 15.40 -9.17
N ILE A 83 18.98 15.22 -9.83
CA ILE A 83 18.83 15.41 -11.27
C ILE A 83 17.68 16.38 -11.51
N GLU A 84 17.93 17.47 -12.24
CA GLU A 84 16.88 18.41 -12.66
C GLU A 84 16.83 18.47 -14.19
N ALA A 85 15.66 18.20 -14.75
CA ALA A 85 15.38 18.33 -16.18
C ALA A 85 14.44 19.50 -16.44
N PRO A 86 14.78 20.46 -17.29
CA PRO A 86 13.85 21.51 -17.74
C PRO A 86 12.79 20.89 -18.64
N ALA A 87 11.71 21.67 -18.92
CA ALA A 87 10.68 21.24 -19.85
C ALA A 87 11.24 20.95 -21.25
N ASN A 88 10.75 19.87 -21.85
CA ASN A 88 11.08 19.49 -23.23
C ASN A 88 10.03 20.05 -24.19
N TYR A 89 10.38 21.12 -24.88
CA TYR A 89 9.51 21.74 -25.90
C TYR A 89 9.74 21.19 -27.31
N GLN A 90 10.68 20.24 -27.48
CA GLN A 90 10.97 19.65 -28.75
C GLN A 90 10.09 18.42 -29.02
N PRO A 91 9.64 18.19 -30.26
CA PRO A 91 8.97 16.95 -30.61
C PRO A 91 9.99 15.82 -30.58
N GLY A 92 9.77 14.84 -29.73
CA GLY A 92 10.61 13.66 -29.61
C GLY A 92 11.14 13.40 -28.24
N LEU A 93 11.50 12.15 -28.04
CA LEU A 93 12.12 11.62 -26.84
C LEU A 93 13.55 12.16 -26.72
N LYS A 94 13.98 12.52 -25.51
CA LYS A 94 15.38 12.72 -25.19
C LYS A 94 15.87 11.55 -24.36
N GLU A 95 17.05 11.06 -24.68
CA GLU A 95 17.73 10.00 -23.92
C GLU A 95 19.14 10.47 -23.58
N ALA A 96 19.64 10.04 -22.45
CA ALA A 96 20.98 10.31 -21.98
C ALA A 96 21.49 9.17 -21.13
N SER A 97 22.82 9.00 -21.08
CA SER A 97 23.48 8.11 -20.14
C SER A 97 24.37 8.91 -19.18
N VAL A 98 24.29 8.57 -17.90
CA VAL A 98 25.15 9.11 -16.86
C VAL A 98 25.96 7.97 -16.27
N SER A 99 27.27 7.99 -16.45
CA SER A 99 28.19 7.04 -15.84
C SER A 99 28.53 7.51 -14.43
N ILE A 100 28.16 6.74 -13.42
CA ILE A 100 28.46 7.03 -12.02
C ILE A 100 29.60 6.11 -11.60
N THR A 101 30.71 6.69 -11.13
CA THR A 101 31.93 5.97 -10.80
C THR A 101 32.26 6.16 -9.32
N ALA A 102 32.54 5.06 -8.63
CA ALA A 102 32.99 5.04 -7.24
C ALA A 102 34.44 4.52 -7.16
N VAL A 103 35.24 5.10 -6.27
CA VAL A 103 36.65 4.78 -6.09
C VAL A 103 36.92 4.40 -4.63
N LYS A 104 37.57 3.25 -4.41
CA LYS A 104 38.03 2.79 -3.10
C LYS A 104 39.49 2.32 -3.19
N GLY A 105 40.42 3.13 -2.70
CA GLY A 105 41.83 2.91 -2.90
C GLY A 105 42.22 2.94 -4.39
N GLU A 106 42.70 1.81 -4.90
CA GLU A 106 43.03 1.64 -6.34
C GLU A 106 41.88 1.01 -7.15
N GLU A 107 40.82 0.56 -6.51
CA GLU A 107 39.69 -0.08 -7.17
C GLU A 107 38.63 0.95 -7.62
N THR A 108 38.07 0.67 -8.79
CA THR A 108 37.01 1.51 -9.38
C THR A 108 35.82 0.64 -9.80
N LYS A 109 34.61 1.09 -9.50
CA LYS A 109 33.36 0.53 -10.01
C LYS A 109 32.53 1.60 -10.65
N ALA A 110 31.78 1.24 -11.70
CA ALA A 110 30.88 2.16 -12.39
C ALA A 110 29.52 1.50 -12.63
N VAL A 111 28.48 2.32 -12.61
CA VAL A 111 27.11 1.97 -13.01
C VAL A 111 26.59 3.02 -13.98
N GLU A 112 25.77 2.58 -14.93
CA GLU A 112 25.13 3.46 -15.90
C GLU A 112 23.69 3.77 -15.47
N LEU A 113 23.36 5.06 -15.45
CA LEU A 113 22.02 5.57 -15.22
C LEU A 113 21.46 6.10 -16.53
N CYS A 114 20.34 5.53 -16.97
CA CYS A 114 19.62 6.00 -18.17
C CYS A 114 18.62 7.11 -17.80
N LEU A 115 18.72 8.25 -18.44
CA LEU A 115 17.75 9.34 -18.33
C LEU A 115 16.92 9.43 -19.61
N VAL A 116 15.62 9.53 -19.45
CA VAL A 116 14.67 9.68 -20.56
C VAL A 116 13.76 10.85 -20.27
N GLN A 117 13.55 11.74 -21.25
CA GLN A 117 12.52 12.77 -21.17
C GLN A 117 11.57 12.62 -22.35
N ARG A 118 10.29 12.44 -22.03
CA ARG A 118 9.23 12.28 -23.04
C ARG A 118 8.85 13.59 -23.69
N ALA A 119 8.34 13.49 -24.92
CA ALA A 119 7.58 14.55 -25.55
C ALA A 119 6.08 14.34 -25.28
N GLY A 120 5.37 15.34 -24.80
CA GLY A 120 3.96 15.26 -24.46
C GLY A 120 3.68 15.29 -22.96
N HIS A 121 2.43 15.41 -22.61
CA HIS A 121 1.99 15.46 -21.21
C HIS A 121 1.51 14.07 -20.77
N GLY A 122 1.83 13.67 -19.52
CA GLY A 122 1.24 12.48 -18.91
C GLY A 122 -0.28 12.60 -18.77
N ILE A 123 -0.97 11.47 -18.76
CA ILE A 123 -2.42 11.40 -18.52
C ILE A 123 -2.70 11.95 -17.11
N ASP A 124 -3.53 12.99 -17.03
CA ASP A 124 -3.90 13.62 -15.77
C ASP A 124 -4.93 12.76 -15.03
N LEU A 125 -4.55 12.24 -13.86
CA LEU A 125 -5.40 11.40 -13.02
C LEU A 125 -6.38 12.19 -12.16
N ASN A 126 -6.25 13.52 -12.12
CA ASN A 126 -7.09 14.38 -11.30
C ASN A 126 -8.31 14.94 -12.00
N ALA A 127 -8.59 14.53 -13.23
CA ALA A 127 -9.80 14.96 -13.95
C ALA A 127 -11.10 14.66 -13.20
N GLY A 128 -11.11 13.63 -12.34
CA GLY A 128 -12.24 13.26 -11.46
C GLY A 128 -12.04 13.65 -10.00
N GLY A 129 -10.94 14.35 -9.64
CA GLY A 129 -10.57 14.69 -8.27
C GLY A 129 -9.30 13.98 -7.80
N THR A 130 -8.85 14.31 -6.59
CA THR A 130 -7.70 13.68 -5.96
C THR A 130 -8.11 12.50 -5.05
N SER A 131 -7.20 11.56 -4.81
CA SER A 131 -7.44 10.38 -3.97
C SER A 131 -6.13 9.83 -3.41
N ASN A 132 -6.19 8.88 -2.48
CA ASN A 132 -5.03 8.13 -2.02
C ASN A 132 -4.71 6.92 -2.91
N CYS A 133 -5.59 6.55 -3.83
CA CYS A 133 -5.38 5.46 -4.75
C CYS A 133 -5.71 5.90 -6.18
N TYR A 134 -4.85 5.54 -7.12
CA TYR A 134 -5.07 5.75 -8.54
C TYR A 134 -5.05 4.43 -9.28
N LEU A 135 -6.15 4.12 -9.95
CA LEU A 135 -6.28 2.96 -10.84
C LEU A 135 -5.79 3.36 -12.23
N VAL A 136 -4.79 2.66 -12.74
CA VAL A 136 -4.09 2.98 -13.99
C VAL A 136 -3.82 1.72 -14.82
N LYS A 137 -3.49 1.90 -16.09
CA LYS A 137 -3.14 0.83 -17.03
C LYS A 137 -1.63 0.70 -17.19
N THR A 138 -1.17 -0.43 -17.68
CA THR A 138 0.24 -0.65 -18.04
C THR A 138 0.70 0.23 -19.20
N GLY A 139 2.02 0.44 -19.32
CA GLY A 139 2.68 1.03 -20.49
C GLY A 139 2.35 2.50 -20.76
N SER A 140 1.91 3.27 -19.78
CA SER A 140 1.51 4.66 -19.94
C SER A 140 2.14 5.58 -18.90
N THR A 141 2.29 6.85 -19.26
CA THR A 141 2.74 7.88 -18.33
C THR A 141 1.53 8.61 -17.74
N TYR A 142 1.55 8.78 -16.44
CA TYR A 142 0.49 9.41 -15.66
C TYR A 142 1.06 10.53 -14.80
N LYS A 143 0.20 11.49 -14.44
CA LYS A 143 0.50 12.50 -13.42
C LYS A 143 -0.67 12.72 -12.49
N PHE A 144 -0.38 13.09 -11.24
CA PHE A 144 -1.38 13.50 -10.27
C PHE A 144 -0.89 14.67 -9.42
N ASP A 145 -1.85 15.46 -8.92
CA ASP A 145 -1.59 16.56 -7.98
C ASP A 145 -1.09 16.01 -6.65
N ALA A 146 0.13 16.35 -6.29
CA ALA A 146 0.77 15.95 -5.06
C ALA A 146 0.75 17.03 -3.97
N THR A 147 0.02 18.11 -4.17
CA THR A 147 -0.05 19.24 -3.23
C THR A 147 -1.15 19.08 -2.19
N VAL A 148 -2.06 18.12 -2.38
CA VAL A 148 -3.18 17.87 -1.48
C VAL A 148 -3.21 16.43 -0.97
N LYS A 149 -3.67 16.26 0.27
CA LYS A 149 -3.83 14.95 0.92
C LYS A 149 -5.16 14.32 0.52
N GLY A 150 -5.12 13.03 0.15
CA GLY A 150 -6.31 12.27 -0.17
C GLY A 150 -7.19 12.95 -1.21
N ASN A 151 -8.46 13.14 -0.90
CA ASN A 151 -9.44 13.82 -1.77
C ASN A 151 -9.37 15.35 -1.71
N GLY A 152 -8.41 15.93 -1.00
CA GLY A 152 -8.29 17.39 -0.84
C GLY A 152 -9.40 18.03 0.00
N GLY A 153 -10.37 17.23 0.47
CA GLY A 153 -11.51 17.71 1.23
C GLY A 153 -11.24 17.77 2.73
N SER A 154 -11.74 18.82 3.36
CA SER A 154 -11.87 18.87 4.81
C SER A 154 -13.24 18.34 5.20
N ASP A 155 -13.32 17.16 5.80
CA ASP A 155 -14.58 16.64 6.36
C ASP A 155 -14.91 17.26 7.72
N GLY A 156 -13.99 18.07 8.27
CA GLY A 156 -14.14 18.75 9.56
C GLY A 156 -14.17 17.82 10.76
N ARG A 157 -13.95 16.53 10.59
CA ARG A 157 -14.06 15.50 11.63
C ARG A 157 -12.71 15.03 12.14
N SER A 158 -11.68 15.05 11.31
CA SER A 158 -10.37 14.52 11.64
C SER A 158 -9.53 15.56 12.39
N ARG A 159 -9.13 15.25 13.62
CA ARG A 159 -8.13 16.05 14.35
C ARG A 159 -6.81 16.17 13.62
N TYR A 160 -6.49 15.23 12.73
CA TYR A 160 -5.33 15.32 11.88
C TYR A 160 -5.45 16.53 10.93
N ILE A 161 -6.61 16.72 10.29
CA ILE A 161 -6.85 17.88 9.40
C ILE A 161 -6.76 19.17 10.18
N GLU A 162 -7.36 19.24 11.39
CA GLU A 162 -7.30 20.43 12.25
C GLU A 162 -5.86 20.83 12.58
N ASN A 163 -4.98 19.85 12.81
CA ASN A 163 -3.60 20.11 13.20
C ASN A 163 -2.63 20.26 12.02
N TYR A 164 -2.86 19.56 10.91
CA TYR A 164 -1.89 19.44 9.81
C TYR A 164 -2.43 19.91 8.45
N GLY A 165 -3.69 20.29 8.37
CA GLY A 165 -4.34 20.73 7.13
C GLY A 165 -4.38 19.67 6.03
N VAL A 166 -4.95 20.03 4.89
CA VAL A 166 -5.04 19.19 3.70
C VAL A 166 -3.88 19.39 2.72
N ASP A 167 -3.20 20.54 2.79
CA ASP A 167 -2.12 20.88 1.87
C ASP A 167 -0.84 20.10 2.22
N ILE A 168 -0.09 19.74 1.19
CA ILE A 168 1.25 19.17 1.31
C ILE A 168 2.24 20.22 0.86
N THR A 169 3.10 20.65 1.79
CA THR A 169 4.09 21.69 1.55
C THR A 169 5.50 21.19 1.84
N GLY A 170 6.50 21.82 1.25
CA GLY A 170 7.90 21.46 1.47
C GLY A 170 8.33 20.21 0.71
N ILE A 171 7.61 19.85 -0.35
CA ILE A 171 7.98 18.71 -1.20
C ILE A 171 9.28 19.05 -1.93
N ALA A 172 10.24 18.13 -1.84
CA ALA A 172 11.51 18.19 -2.57
C ALA A 172 11.51 17.24 -3.77
N TYR A 173 11.06 16.01 -3.59
CA TYR A 173 11.08 14.98 -4.65
C TYR A 173 10.02 13.91 -4.41
N ALA A 174 9.75 13.10 -5.44
CA ALA A 174 8.96 11.88 -5.38
C ALA A 174 9.86 10.65 -5.28
N ASP A 175 9.35 9.58 -4.68
CA ASP A 175 10.07 8.33 -4.49
C ASP A 175 9.13 7.13 -4.59
N LEU A 176 9.59 6.04 -5.20
CA LEU A 176 8.91 4.77 -5.22
C LEU A 176 9.32 3.97 -3.98
N LEU A 177 8.39 3.86 -3.01
CA LEU A 177 8.70 3.17 -1.76
C LEU A 177 8.71 1.66 -1.92
N TRP A 178 7.81 1.11 -2.73
CA TRP A 178 7.75 -0.30 -3.07
C TRP A 178 6.84 -0.54 -4.28
N GLU A 179 7.03 -1.68 -4.92
CA GLU A 179 6.11 -2.27 -5.88
C GLU A 179 5.96 -3.77 -5.62
N SER A 180 4.82 -4.35 -5.93
CA SER A 180 4.51 -5.75 -5.71
C SER A 180 3.65 -6.32 -6.80
N ARG A 181 4.07 -7.44 -7.36
CA ARG A 181 3.29 -8.27 -8.28
C ARG A 181 2.39 -9.21 -7.50
N THR A 182 1.30 -9.60 -8.12
CA THR A 182 0.30 -10.48 -7.49
C THR A 182 0.20 -11.84 -8.16
N ASP A 183 0.98 -12.08 -9.22
CA ASP A 183 0.95 -13.32 -10.01
C ASP A 183 1.82 -14.46 -9.46
N GLY A 184 2.58 -14.20 -8.39
CA GLY A 184 3.46 -15.20 -7.79
C GLY A 184 4.83 -15.33 -8.44
N ASP A 185 5.11 -14.62 -9.52
CA ASP A 185 6.43 -14.60 -10.16
C ASP A 185 7.37 -13.62 -9.44
N ARG A 186 8.56 -14.07 -9.11
CA ARG A 186 9.55 -13.37 -8.25
C ARG A 186 10.52 -12.47 -9.01
N THR A 187 10.25 -12.18 -10.23
CA THR A 187 11.13 -11.27 -10.94
C THR A 187 10.59 -9.86 -10.88
N MET A 188 11.15 -8.93 -10.43
CA MET A 188 11.41 -7.94 -10.62
C MET A 188 11.40 -6.62 -10.41
N SER A 189 12.36 -5.87 -10.02
CA SER A 189 12.47 -4.43 -9.85
C SER A 189 12.05 -3.68 -11.11
N ARG A 190 11.14 -2.69 -10.93
CA ARG A 190 10.74 -1.72 -11.97
C ARG A 190 9.89 -2.28 -13.11
N GLU A 191 9.18 -3.35 -12.89
CA GLU A 191 8.24 -3.86 -13.89
C GLU A 191 6.83 -3.28 -13.78
N ILE A 192 6.44 -2.80 -12.60
CA ILE A 192 5.14 -2.15 -12.36
C ILE A 192 5.26 -0.65 -12.57
N ILE A 193 6.30 -0.03 -12.02
CA ILE A 193 6.66 1.37 -12.28
C ILE A 193 7.98 1.40 -13.05
N ASP A 194 7.98 1.94 -14.25
CA ASP A 194 9.14 2.05 -15.12
C ASP A 194 9.95 3.31 -14.76
N GLY A 195 11.03 3.11 -14.02
CA GLY A 195 11.91 4.16 -13.56
C GLY A 195 11.41 4.88 -12.30
N ALA A 196 12.11 5.93 -11.90
CA ALA A 196 11.77 6.72 -10.74
C ALA A 196 10.60 7.68 -11.02
N PRO A 197 9.66 7.89 -10.07
CA PRO A 197 8.69 8.95 -10.18
C PRO A 197 9.35 10.32 -10.04
N VAL A 198 8.79 11.33 -10.71
CA VAL A 198 9.34 12.69 -10.75
C VAL A 198 8.34 13.68 -10.19
N TYR A 199 8.78 14.55 -9.27
CA TYR A 199 7.99 15.67 -8.78
C TYR A 199 8.36 16.96 -9.49
N ASN A 200 7.37 17.65 -10.05
CA ASN A 200 7.55 18.97 -10.64
C ASN A 200 6.27 19.80 -10.58
N GLY A 201 6.40 21.07 -10.16
CA GLY A 201 5.32 22.06 -10.23
C GLY A 201 4.03 21.66 -9.49
N GLY A 202 4.12 20.87 -8.44
CA GLY A 202 2.97 20.37 -7.67
C GLY A 202 2.47 19.00 -8.10
N TYR A 203 3.00 18.44 -9.19
CA TYR A 203 2.60 17.14 -9.71
C TYR A 203 3.67 16.09 -9.53
N VAL A 204 3.24 14.85 -9.28
CA VAL A 204 4.05 13.66 -9.44
C VAL A 204 3.72 13.04 -10.79
N THR A 205 4.76 12.81 -11.60
CA THR A 205 4.69 12.09 -12.86
C THR A 205 5.37 10.74 -12.72
N PHE A 206 4.76 9.68 -13.21
CA PHE A 206 5.32 8.33 -13.21
C PHE A 206 4.90 7.57 -14.46
N THR A 207 5.67 6.56 -14.82
CA THR A 207 5.36 5.68 -15.94
C THR A 207 5.11 4.28 -15.42
N THR A 208 4.04 3.65 -15.88
CA THR A 208 3.78 2.25 -15.59
C THR A 208 4.58 1.36 -16.54
N GLY A 209 5.13 0.28 -16.01
CA GLY A 209 5.80 -0.76 -16.75
C GLY A 209 4.84 -1.64 -17.53
N ARG A 210 5.29 -2.82 -17.86
CA ARG A 210 4.53 -3.82 -18.64
C ARG A 210 3.75 -4.82 -17.80
N MET A 211 3.89 -4.76 -16.49
CA MET A 211 3.27 -5.71 -15.56
C MET A 211 2.21 -5.02 -14.71
N GLU A 212 1.13 -5.73 -14.48
CA GLU A 212 0.11 -5.37 -13.49
C GLU A 212 0.61 -5.60 -12.07
N GLY A 213 0.09 -4.82 -11.14
CA GLY A 213 0.45 -4.95 -9.73
C GLY A 213 0.11 -3.71 -8.92
N ASN A 214 0.76 -3.59 -7.78
CA ASN A 214 0.55 -2.48 -6.87
C ASN A 214 1.88 -1.81 -6.55
N ALA A 215 1.85 -0.49 -6.37
CA ALA A 215 3.02 0.29 -5.99
C ALA A 215 2.63 1.38 -5.00
N LEU A 216 3.60 1.85 -4.22
CA LEU A 216 3.43 2.98 -3.32
C LEU A 216 4.41 4.07 -3.68
N ILE A 217 3.91 5.19 -4.16
CA ILE A 217 4.69 6.38 -4.45
C ILE A 217 4.50 7.39 -3.32
N ALA A 218 5.58 8.03 -2.89
CA ALA A 218 5.56 9.05 -1.86
C ALA A 218 6.21 10.36 -2.34
N VAL A 219 5.84 11.47 -1.71
CA VAL A 219 6.61 12.71 -1.77
C VAL A 219 7.35 12.92 -0.48
N LYS A 220 8.58 13.42 -0.59
CA LYS A 220 9.50 13.59 0.52
C LYS A 220 10.02 15.03 0.58
N ASP A 221 10.40 15.45 1.80
CA ASP A 221 11.12 16.70 2.01
C ASP A 221 12.62 16.56 1.71
N VAL A 222 13.37 17.65 1.80
CA VAL A 222 14.83 17.69 1.59
C VAL A 222 15.63 16.82 2.56
N LYS A 223 15.01 16.32 3.63
CA LYS A 223 15.63 15.43 4.61
C LYS A 223 15.28 13.97 4.38
N GLY A 224 14.47 13.68 3.34
CA GLY A 224 13.98 12.35 3.05
C GLY A 224 12.78 11.90 3.89
N ASN A 225 12.16 12.79 4.67
CA ASN A 225 10.95 12.44 5.41
C ASN A 225 9.77 12.36 4.46
N VAL A 226 8.98 11.30 4.57
CA VAL A 226 7.73 11.14 3.82
C VAL A 226 6.72 12.17 4.30
N LEU A 227 6.17 12.95 3.37
CA LEU A 227 5.12 13.93 3.62
C LEU A 227 3.74 13.34 3.34
N TRP A 228 3.60 12.55 2.29
CA TRP A 228 2.41 11.79 1.92
C TRP A 228 2.76 10.67 0.94
N SER A 229 1.85 9.70 0.76
CA SER A 229 2.01 8.55 -0.14
C SER A 229 0.70 8.18 -0.80
N TRP A 230 0.78 7.58 -1.99
CA TRP A 230 -0.35 7.15 -2.80
C TRP A 230 -0.16 5.72 -3.26
N HIS A 231 -1.24 4.97 -3.21
CA HIS A 231 -1.32 3.63 -3.79
C HIS A 231 -1.55 3.75 -5.31
N ILE A 232 -0.65 3.20 -6.10
CA ILE A 232 -0.81 3.07 -7.54
C ILE A 232 -1.24 1.64 -7.83
N TRP A 233 -2.44 1.49 -8.33
CA TRP A 233 -3.03 0.21 -8.67
C TRP A 233 -3.01 0.05 -10.19
N VAL A 234 -2.04 -0.72 -10.70
CA VAL A 234 -1.86 -0.98 -12.14
C VAL A 234 -2.65 -2.23 -12.49
N CYS A 235 -3.75 -2.06 -13.21
CA CYS A 235 -4.68 -3.13 -13.57
C CYS A 235 -5.26 -2.88 -14.97
N ASP A 236 -5.01 -3.79 -15.91
CA ASP A 236 -5.45 -3.67 -17.30
C ASP A 236 -6.91 -4.10 -17.50
N ASP A 237 -7.41 -4.98 -16.65
CA ASP A 237 -8.81 -5.33 -16.62
C ASP A 237 -9.67 -4.12 -16.20
N GLU A 238 -10.85 -4.03 -16.73
CA GLU A 238 -11.82 -3.04 -16.29
C GLU A 238 -12.34 -3.40 -14.89
N VAL A 239 -12.21 -2.46 -13.95
CA VAL A 239 -12.81 -2.58 -12.62
C VAL A 239 -14.24 -2.09 -12.70
N THR A 240 -15.18 -2.98 -12.49
CA THR A 240 -16.62 -2.69 -12.55
C THR A 240 -17.24 -2.63 -11.16
N SER A 241 -18.52 -2.29 -11.10
CA SER A 241 -19.29 -2.26 -9.85
C SER A 241 -20.67 -2.83 -10.08
N HIS A 242 -21.14 -3.59 -9.11
CA HIS A 242 -22.43 -4.24 -9.14
C HIS A 242 -23.34 -3.77 -8.01
N ASP A 243 -24.63 -3.74 -8.28
CA ASP A 243 -25.63 -3.42 -7.28
C ASP A 243 -25.69 -4.51 -6.22
N HIS A 244 -25.38 -4.15 -4.99
CA HIS A 244 -25.70 -4.95 -3.82
C HIS A 244 -27.12 -4.61 -3.36
N ILE A 245 -27.99 -5.60 -3.41
CA ILE A 245 -29.39 -5.45 -3.06
C ILE A 245 -29.72 -6.24 -1.80
N ASN A 246 -30.60 -5.68 -0.97
CA ASN A 246 -31.12 -6.39 0.20
C ASN A 246 -32.21 -7.42 -0.22
N PRO A 247 -32.69 -8.27 0.71
CA PRO A 247 -33.75 -9.23 0.40
C PRO A 247 -35.06 -8.61 -0.08
N ALA A 248 -35.30 -7.31 0.23
CA ALA A 248 -36.47 -6.59 -0.27
C ALA A 248 -36.29 -6.07 -1.71
N GLY A 249 -35.10 -6.24 -2.31
CA GLY A 249 -34.78 -5.78 -3.65
C GLY A 249 -34.31 -4.33 -3.74
N GLU A 250 -34.03 -3.69 -2.62
CA GLU A 250 -33.50 -2.33 -2.58
C GLU A 250 -31.98 -2.33 -2.79
N VAL A 251 -31.48 -1.44 -3.64
CA VAL A 251 -30.04 -1.24 -3.85
C VAL A 251 -29.45 -0.58 -2.62
N LEU A 252 -28.52 -1.25 -1.96
CA LEU A 252 -27.81 -0.74 -0.78
C LEU A 252 -26.60 0.09 -1.17
N ALA A 253 -25.85 -0.36 -2.17
CA ALA A 253 -24.69 0.29 -2.73
C ALA A 253 -24.26 -0.39 -4.05
N GLN A 254 -23.44 0.31 -4.84
CA GLN A 254 -22.70 -0.28 -5.94
C GLN A 254 -21.30 -0.61 -5.47
N ILE A 255 -20.98 -1.88 -5.33
CA ILE A 255 -19.70 -2.37 -4.83
C ILE A 255 -18.80 -2.79 -5.97
N MET A 256 -17.50 -2.57 -5.85
CA MET A 256 -16.51 -3.08 -6.81
C MET A 256 -16.62 -4.60 -6.97
N ASP A 257 -16.37 -5.08 -8.18
CA ASP A 257 -16.33 -6.50 -8.51
C ASP A 257 -15.18 -7.25 -7.83
N ARG A 258 -14.16 -6.55 -7.37
CA ARG A 258 -12.92 -7.09 -6.77
C ARG A 258 -12.45 -6.29 -5.58
N ASN A 259 -11.50 -6.85 -4.84
CA ASN A 259 -10.84 -6.18 -3.72
C ASN A 259 -9.92 -5.06 -4.21
N LEU A 260 -9.77 -4.02 -3.41
CA LEU A 260 -8.86 -2.93 -3.68
C LEU A 260 -7.43 -3.46 -3.85
N GLY A 261 -6.83 -3.18 -5.01
CA GLY A 261 -5.51 -3.69 -5.38
C GLY A 261 -5.51 -5.07 -6.05
N ALA A 262 -6.66 -5.68 -6.32
CA ALA A 262 -6.74 -6.95 -7.05
C ALA A 262 -6.69 -6.75 -8.57
N MET A 263 -5.96 -7.62 -9.27
CA MET A 263 -5.83 -7.55 -10.73
C MET A 263 -7.08 -8.07 -11.45
N ASN A 264 -7.76 -9.04 -10.87
CA ASN A 264 -8.95 -9.65 -11.45
C ASN A 264 -9.94 -10.11 -10.37
N ASN A 265 -11.07 -10.66 -10.81
CA ASN A 265 -12.10 -11.27 -9.95
C ASN A 265 -12.26 -12.78 -10.24
N ASN A 266 -11.20 -13.42 -10.74
CA ASN A 266 -11.23 -14.83 -11.11
C ASN A 266 -10.94 -15.72 -9.89
N PRO A 267 -11.86 -16.61 -9.50
CA PRO A 267 -11.64 -17.53 -8.37
C PRO A 267 -10.44 -18.47 -8.54
N MET A 268 -9.95 -18.64 -9.76
CA MET A 268 -8.85 -19.56 -10.10
C MET A 268 -7.48 -18.87 -10.11
N ASP A 269 -7.43 -17.55 -9.84
CA ASP A 269 -6.24 -16.74 -10.01
C ASP A 269 -5.81 -16.06 -8.71
N VAL A 270 -4.51 -16.06 -8.41
CA VAL A 270 -3.94 -15.37 -7.24
C VAL A 270 -4.03 -13.86 -7.36
N GLY A 271 -4.19 -13.31 -8.55
CA GLY A 271 -4.39 -11.88 -8.80
C GLY A 271 -5.67 -11.30 -8.20
N ASN A 272 -6.61 -12.14 -7.74
CA ASN A 272 -7.85 -11.69 -7.10
C ASN A 272 -7.69 -11.24 -5.64
N ARG A 273 -6.51 -11.40 -5.02
CA ARG A 273 -6.30 -11.19 -3.57
C ARG A 273 -6.53 -9.76 -3.13
N GLY A 274 -6.00 -8.79 -3.87
CA GLY A 274 -5.97 -7.39 -3.46
C GLY A 274 -5.00 -7.14 -2.32
N MET A 275 -5.16 -5.99 -1.65
CA MET A 275 -4.27 -5.52 -0.59
C MET A 275 -4.97 -5.52 0.77
N PHE A 276 -4.18 -5.50 1.85
CA PHE A 276 -4.66 -5.32 3.22
C PHE A 276 -4.53 -3.88 3.69
N TYR A 277 -5.42 -3.47 4.58
CA TYR A 277 -5.41 -2.14 5.20
C TYR A 277 -5.66 -2.25 6.71
N GLN A 278 -4.88 -1.54 7.52
CA GLN A 278 -5.30 -1.26 8.91
C GLN A 278 -6.48 -0.30 8.87
N TRP A 279 -7.46 -0.50 9.75
CA TRP A 279 -8.63 0.37 9.77
C TRP A 279 -8.25 1.83 9.93
N GLY A 280 -8.77 2.68 9.07
CA GLY A 280 -8.47 4.12 9.09
C GLY A 280 -7.17 4.54 8.39
N ARG A 281 -6.36 3.61 7.85
CA ARG A 281 -5.16 3.95 7.08
C ARG A 281 -5.43 3.99 5.58
N LYS A 282 -4.73 4.90 4.92
CA LYS A 282 -4.76 5.06 3.46
C LYS A 282 -3.77 4.15 2.72
N ASP A 283 -2.74 3.65 3.43
CA ASP A 283 -1.63 2.92 2.83
C ASP A 283 -1.87 1.41 2.89
N PRO A 284 -1.67 0.70 1.77
CA PRO A 284 -1.85 -0.73 1.70
C PRO A 284 -0.67 -1.53 2.28
N PHE A 285 -0.98 -2.75 2.71
CA PHE A 285 -0.03 -3.78 3.12
C PHE A 285 -0.18 -5.01 2.23
N MET A 286 0.92 -5.75 2.06
CA MET A 286 0.96 -6.92 1.19
C MET A 286 -0.02 -8.00 1.65
N PRO A 287 -0.72 -8.68 0.71
CA PRO A 287 -1.56 -9.82 1.03
C PRO A 287 -0.72 -11.03 1.45
N SER A 288 -1.39 -12.06 1.94
CA SER A 288 -0.80 -13.39 2.08
C SER A 288 -0.34 -13.94 0.73
N ARG A 289 0.61 -14.89 0.75
CA ARG A 289 1.23 -15.45 -0.45
C ARG A 289 0.21 -16.02 -1.44
N SER A 290 -0.69 -16.87 -0.95
CA SER A 290 -1.84 -17.36 -1.74
C SER A 290 -2.97 -17.84 -0.82
N PRO A 291 -4.23 -17.60 -1.16
CA PRO A 291 -5.35 -18.27 -0.51
C PRO A 291 -5.52 -19.72 -0.95
N TYR A 292 -4.79 -20.17 -1.99
CA TYR A 292 -4.97 -21.47 -2.61
C TYR A 292 -3.85 -22.44 -2.24
N ARG A 293 -4.18 -23.54 -1.58
CA ARG A 293 -3.21 -24.59 -1.28
C ARG A 293 -2.61 -25.23 -2.52
N SER A 294 -3.37 -25.30 -3.60
CA SER A 294 -2.93 -25.86 -4.87
C SER A 294 -1.83 -25.07 -5.57
N ASP A 295 -1.64 -23.81 -5.19
CA ASP A 295 -0.60 -22.94 -5.74
C ASP A 295 0.75 -23.14 -5.04
N LEU A 296 0.77 -23.92 -3.95
CA LEU A 296 1.97 -24.17 -3.15
C LEU A 296 2.52 -25.55 -3.45
N GLU A 297 3.82 -25.65 -3.66
CA GLU A 297 4.49 -26.92 -3.92
C GLU A 297 4.26 -27.98 -2.83
N SER A 298 4.24 -27.53 -1.57
CA SER A 298 4.00 -28.41 -0.42
C SER A 298 2.53 -28.66 -0.12
N GLY A 299 1.60 -27.86 -0.66
CA GLY A 299 0.20 -27.85 -0.28
C GLY A 299 -0.05 -27.49 1.20
N ASN A 300 0.94 -26.88 1.88
CA ASN A 300 0.91 -26.60 3.30
C ASN A 300 0.18 -25.28 3.58
N VAL A 301 -0.87 -25.33 4.41
CA VAL A 301 -1.65 -24.13 4.80
C VAL A 301 -0.80 -23.06 5.48
N ALA A 302 0.27 -23.46 6.18
CA ALA A 302 1.18 -22.49 6.83
C ALA A 302 1.87 -21.59 5.82
N GLU A 303 2.16 -22.07 4.61
CA GLU A 303 2.76 -21.27 3.54
C GLU A 303 1.77 -20.26 2.94
N CYS A 304 0.47 -20.54 3.00
CA CYS A 304 -0.55 -19.56 2.61
C CYS A 304 -0.48 -18.29 3.45
N ASN A 305 -0.05 -18.39 4.69
CA ASN A 305 0.07 -17.26 5.61
C ASN A 305 1.40 -16.49 5.48
N GLU A 306 2.29 -16.92 4.61
CA GLU A 306 3.48 -16.13 4.32
C GLU A 306 3.09 -14.84 3.59
N PRO A 307 3.77 -13.72 3.90
CA PRO A 307 3.57 -12.49 3.15
C PRO A 307 4.01 -12.67 1.70
N ASN A 308 3.35 -11.96 0.80
CA ASN A 308 3.83 -11.84 -0.57
C ASN A 308 5.01 -10.86 -0.60
N TRP A 309 6.23 -11.40 -0.55
CA TRP A 309 7.46 -10.62 -0.51
C TRP A 309 7.98 -10.18 -1.89
N GLU A 310 7.20 -10.33 -2.91
CA GLU A 310 7.59 -9.91 -4.25
C GLU A 310 7.54 -8.39 -4.37
N VAL A 311 8.47 -7.79 -3.68
CA VAL A 311 8.75 -6.37 -3.75
C VAL A 311 9.92 -6.18 -4.70
N GLY A 312 9.70 -5.36 -5.69
CA GLY A 312 10.57 -5.25 -6.83
C GLY A 312 12.03 -4.92 -6.56
N ASP A 313 12.38 -4.22 -5.50
CA ASP A 313 13.78 -3.86 -5.19
C ASP A 313 14.31 -4.50 -3.90
N GLY A 314 13.52 -5.33 -3.23
CA GLY A 314 13.90 -5.91 -1.96
C GLY A 314 14.03 -4.92 -0.79
N SER A 315 13.69 -3.65 -1.00
CA SER A 315 13.86 -2.59 0.00
C SER A 315 12.65 -2.39 0.89
N ALA A 316 11.47 -2.86 0.51
CA ALA A 316 10.29 -2.80 1.36
C ALA A 316 10.40 -3.85 2.46
N THR A 317 11.07 -3.50 3.50
CA THR A 317 11.03 -4.23 4.74
C THR A 317 9.72 -3.94 5.46
N TRP A 318 8.99 -4.98 5.79
CA TRP A 318 7.93 -4.93 6.76
C TRP A 318 8.55 -4.62 8.13
N VAL A 319 8.54 -3.36 8.51
CA VAL A 319 8.91 -2.98 9.86
C VAL A 319 7.64 -3.10 10.70
N ILE A 320 7.55 -4.15 11.49
CA ILE A 320 6.63 -4.19 12.62
C ILE A 320 7.18 -3.22 13.64
N GLY A 321 6.68 -2.00 13.62
CA GLY A 321 7.20 -0.93 14.45
C GLY A 321 6.75 -1.03 15.89
N ARG A 322 7.36 -1.92 16.65
CA ARG A 322 7.23 -1.89 18.12
C ARG A 322 7.65 -0.57 18.71
N ASP A 323 8.70 0.03 18.16
CA ASP A 323 9.26 1.28 18.63
C ASP A 323 8.39 2.48 18.27
N PHE A 324 7.41 2.29 17.40
CA PHE A 324 6.42 3.29 17.01
C PHE A 324 5.16 3.29 17.86
N VAL A 325 5.05 2.43 18.85
CA VAL A 325 4.00 2.56 19.87
C VAL A 325 4.23 3.85 20.58
N ALA A 326 3.38 4.82 20.34
CA ALA A 326 3.49 6.14 20.91
C ALA A 326 3.65 6.04 22.41
N LYS A 327 4.77 6.52 22.89
CA LYS A 327 5.10 6.54 24.32
C LYS A 327 4.20 7.50 25.11
N ASN A 328 3.40 8.32 24.43
CA ASN A 328 2.51 9.30 25.03
C ASN A 328 1.25 9.49 24.20
N LEU A 329 0.23 8.79 24.55
CA LEU A 329 -1.05 8.78 23.87
C LEU A 329 -2.10 9.69 24.49
N SER A 330 -1.68 10.57 25.40
CA SER A 330 -2.50 11.71 25.83
C SER A 330 -2.85 12.64 24.66
N ASP A 331 -2.05 12.63 23.58
CA ASP A 331 -2.29 13.37 22.35
C ASP A 331 -2.71 12.39 21.24
N ALA A 332 -4.00 12.28 21.05
CA ALA A 332 -4.66 11.39 20.13
C ALA A 332 -4.17 11.36 18.67
N PRO A 333 -3.52 12.37 18.09
CA PRO A 333 -2.99 12.25 16.73
C PRO A 333 -1.56 11.68 16.65
N GLY A 334 -0.90 11.32 17.74
CA GLY A 334 0.54 10.96 17.72
C GLY A 334 0.91 9.83 16.77
N ASN A 335 0.12 8.76 16.73
CA ASN A 335 0.38 7.63 15.82
C ASN A 335 -0.06 7.90 14.38
N ILE A 336 -1.01 8.79 14.14
CA ILE A 336 -1.48 9.12 12.79
C ILE A 336 -0.39 9.85 11.99
N PRO A 337 0.24 10.93 12.46
CA PRO A 337 1.38 11.54 11.78
C PRO A 337 2.54 10.57 11.56
N MET A 338 2.78 9.68 12.52
CA MET A 338 3.81 8.66 12.42
C MET A 338 3.49 7.65 11.32
N ALA A 339 2.24 7.19 11.20
CA ALA A 339 1.80 6.31 10.13
C ALA A 339 1.94 6.97 8.75
N VAL A 340 1.63 8.27 8.65
CA VAL A 340 1.83 9.06 7.42
C VAL A 340 3.32 9.13 7.05
N ALA A 341 4.18 9.39 8.02
CA ALA A 341 5.63 9.47 7.81
C ALA A 341 6.29 8.09 7.56
N ASN A 342 5.60 7.00 7.95
CA ASN A 342 6.09 5.63 7.82
C ASN A 342 5.00 4.73 7.22
N PRO A 343 4.64 4.93 5.95
CA PRO A 343 3.52 4.23 5.32
C PRO A 343 3.71 2.72 5.22
N THR A 344 4.95 2.24 5.19
CA THR A 344 5.31 0.82 5.14
C THR A 344 5.34 0.16 6.53
N CYS A 345 5.16 0.94 7.60
CA CYS A 345 5.23 0.43 8.96
C CYS A 345 3.87 -0.07 9.44
N PHE A 346 3.77 -1.33 9.82
CA PHE A 346 2.61 -1.88 10.51
C PHE A 346 2.66 -1.48 11.98
N ILE A 347 1.62 -0.78 12.47
CA ILE A 347 1.58 -0.28 13.83
C ILE A 347 0.65 -1.16 14.66
N PHE A 348 1.15 -1.73 15.75
CA PHE A 348 0.30 -2.37 16.75
C PHE A 348 0.53 -1.75 18.12
N PRO A 349 -0.52 -1.52 18.90
CA PRO A 349 -0.41 -0.88 20.20
C PRO A 349 0.19 -1.83 21.22
N TYR A 350 0.91 -1.25 22.17
CA TYR A 350 1.39 -1.96 23.36
C TYR A 350 0.23 -2.19 24.33
N GLY A 351 0.06 -3.41 24.81
CA GLY A 351 -1.00 -3.75 25.76
C GLY A 351 -2.32 -4.17 25.07
N ASN A 352 -3.44 -3.92 25.74
CA ASN A 352 -4.76 -4.39 25.31
C ASN A 352 -5.55 -3.41 24.44
N ALA A 353 -4.91 -2.39 23.88
CA ALA A 353 -5.61 -1.43 23.01
C ALA A 353 -6.07 -2.11 21.72
N SER A 354 -7.29 -1.82 21.30
CA SER A 354 -7.89 -2.37 20.09
C SER A 354 -7.58 -1.55 18.83
N HIS A 355 -6.86 -0.44 18.97
CA HIS A 355 -6.56 0.47 17.85
C HIS A 355 -5.07 0.78 17.78
N TRP A 356 -4.59 1.06 16.56
CA TRP A 356 -3.21 1.42 16.29
C TRP A 356 -2.92 2.90 16.53
N PHE A 357 -3.92 3.77 16.45
CA PHE A 357 -3.78 5.24 16.49
C PHE A 357 -3.81 5.83 17.91
N THR A 358 -4.27 5.07 18.90
CA THR A 358 -4.25 5.47 20.31
C THR A 358 -4.18 4.25 21.22
N THR A 359 -3.64 4.38 22.44
CA THR A 359 -3.73 3.36 23.49
C THR A 359 -4.90 3.62 24.44
N SER A 360 -5.57 4.78 24.32
CA SER A 360 -6.71 5.14 25.12
C SER A 360 -8.00 4.56 24.53
N ASN A 361 -8.83 3.99 25.36
CA ASN A 361 -10.21 3.65 25.00
C ASN A 361 -11.17 4.84 25.16
N ASP A 362 -10.66 6.02 25.47
CA ASP A 362 -11.43 7.24 25.62
C ASP A 362 -11.89 7.74 24.25
N GLU A 363 -13.19 7.92 24.06
CA GLU A 363 -13.77 8.46 22.81
C GLU A 363 -13.20 9.83 22.42
N GLN A 364 -12.79 10.66 23.38
CA GLN A 364 -12.21 11.98 23.09
C GLN A 364 -10.80 11.89 22.49
N THR A 365 -10.09 10.81 22.75
CA THR A 365 -8.75 10.59 22.22
C THR A 365 -8.75 9.71 20.96
N ARG A 366 -9.89 9.07 20.64
CA ARG A 366 -10.08 8.31 19.41
C ARG A 366 -10.31 9.24 18.24
N ASN A 367 -9.77 8.85 17.12
CA ASN A 367 -10.05 9.50 15.84
C ASN A 367 -10.88 8.55 14.97
N SER A 368 -12.17 8.45 15.32
CA SER A 368 -13.14 7.62 14.64
C SER A 368 -13.48 8.06 13.22
N SER A 369 -13.03 9.24 12.84
CA SER A 369 -13.32 9.84 11.54
C SER A 369 -12.20 9.65 10.50
N LEU A 370 -11.28 8.71 10.72
CA LEU A 370 -10.28 8.36 9.70
C LEU A 370 -10.95 7.82 8.43
N TRP A 371 -11.95 6.96 8.58
CA TRP A 371 -12.83 6.51 7.50
C TRP A 371 -14.29 6.89 7.82
N SER A 372 -15.08 7.11 6.78
CA SER A 372 -16.50 7.39 6.91
C SER A 372 -17.29 6.76 5.76
N ALA A 373 -18.46 6.21 6.09
CA ALA A 373 -19.40 5.70 5.08
C ALA A 373 -20.20 6.81 4.40
N ASP A 374 -20.34 7.95 5.07
CA ASP A 374 -21.16 9.06 4.57
C ASP A 374 -20.38 9.90 3.55
N VAL A 375 -19.12 10.19 3.86
CA VAL A 375 -18.27 11.05 3.04
C VAL A 375 -16.89 10.41 2.87
N LYS A 376 -16.27 10.61 1.71
CA LYS A 376 -14.88 10.22 1.48
C LYS A 376 -13.96 11.13 2.30
N THR A 377 -13.15 10.53 3.17
CA THR A 377 -12.19 11.27 4.01
C THR A 377 -10.82 11.36 3.34
N ILE A 378 -9.92 12.18 3.88
CA ILE A 378 -8.53 12.26 3.38
C ILE A 378 -7.74 10.96 3.60
N PHE A 379 -8.19 10.07 4.48
CA PHE A 379 -7.58 8.77 4.73
C PHE A 379 -8.29 7.61 4.01
N ASP A 380 -9.35 7.90 3.26
CA ASP A 380 -10.06 6.87 2.49
C ASP A 380 -9.10 6.25 1.44
N PRO A 381 -8.92 4.92 1.43
CA PRO A 381 -7.97 4.27 0.54
C PRO A 381 -8.51 4.02 -0.87
N CYS A 382 -9.82 4.23 -1.09
CA CYS A 382 -10.47 3.92 -2.35
C CYS A 382 -10.09 4.91 -3.46
N PRO A 383 -10.08 4.51 -4.73
CA PRO A 383 -9.79 5.40 -5.85
C PRO A 383 -10.88 6.45 -6.06
N VAL A 384 -10.63 7.38 -6.96
CA VAL A 384 -11.59 8.42 -7.36
C VAL A 384 -12.93 7.82 -7.77
N GLY A 385 -14.03 8.41 -7.32
CA GLY A 385 -15.41 7.93 -7.57
C GLY A 385 -15.85 6.76 -6.68
N TYR A 386 -14.97 6.34 -5.77
CA TYR A 386 -15.25 5.27 -4.80
C TYR A 386 -14.87 5.69 -3.39
N LYS A 387 -15.53 5.11 -2.41
CA LYS A 387 -15.26 5.32 -0.99
C LYS A 387 -15.36 4.02 -0.19
N MET A 388 -15.00 4.09 1.07
CA MET A 388 -15.16 2.99 2.01
C MET A 388 -16.64 2.61 2.20
N PRO A 389 -16.96 1.30 2.25
CA PRO A 389 -18.33 0.83 2.44
C PRO A 389 -18.85 1.08 3.85
N GLY A 390 -20.16 1.33 3.93
CA GLY A 390 -20.89 1.33 5.19
C GLY A 390 -21.24 -0.08 5.68
N ARG A 391 -21.62 -0.19 6.95
CA ARG A 391 -21.98 -1.49 7.56
C ARG A 391 -23.18 -2.18 6.92
N ASN A 392 -24.10 -1.42 6.35
CA ASN A 392 -25.34 -1.94 5.78
C ASN A 392 -25.17 -2.58 4.40
N LEU A 393 -23.97 -2.50 3.86
CA LEU A 393 -23.66 -2.94 2.51
C LEU A 393 -24.04 -4.39 2.22
N TYR A 394 -23.86 -5.26 3.19
CA TYR A 394 -24.06 -6.69 3.03
C TYR A 394 -25.46 -7.16 3.48
N GLY A 395 -26.44 -6.26 3.56
CA GLY A 395 -27.83 -6.62 3.74
C GLY A 395 -28.27 -6.91 5.17
N ILE A 396 -27.70 -6.26 6.19
CA ILE A 396 -28.04 -6.55 7.56
C ILE A 396 -29.07 -5.63 8.12
N ALA A 397 -30.09 -6.24 8.64
CA ALA A 397 -31.27 -5.58 9.21
C ALA A 397 -31.36 -5.70 10.73
N ASN A 398 -30.35 -5.61 11.54
CA ASN A 398 -30.62 -5.37 12.97
C ASN A 398 -29.40 -4.89 13.77
N GLN A 399 -29.61 -3.86 14.59
CA GLN A 399 -28.55 -3.13 15.28
C GLN A 399 -28.21 -3.67 16.68
N ASP A 400 -29.02 -4.57 17.23
CA ASP A 400 -29.02 -4.80 18.68
C ASP A 400 -28.24 -6.02 19.17
N ASN A 401 -27.66 -6.84 18.26
CA ASN A 401 -26.95 -8.03 18.68
C ASN A 401 -25.75 -8.36 17.76
N VAL A 402 -24.61 -7.86 18.11
CA VAL A 402 -23.38 -7.85 17.30
C VAL A 402 -22.68 -9.20 17.16
N ASN A 403 -23.12 -10.21 17.87
CA ASN A 403 -22.38 -11.47 17.97
C ASN A 403 -22.88 -12.60 17.04
N SER A 404 -23.90 -12.35 16.22
CA SER A 404 -24.47 -13.43 15.39
C SER A 404 -25.31 -12.95 14.21
N TYR A 405 -24.83 -11.96 13.44
CA TYR A 405 -25.55 -11.58 12.23
C TYR A 405 -25.02 -12.31 11.01
N LYS A 406 -25.94 -12.95 10.31
CA LYS A 406 -25.69 -13.56 9.02
C LYS A 406 -25.87 -12.54 7.92
N VAL A 407 -24.93 -12.51 6.98
CA VAL A 407 -24.90 -11.55 5.89
C VAL A 407 -25.85 -11.99 4.76
N GLY A 408 -26.69 -11.07 4.29
CA GLY A 408 -27.38 -11.18 3.00
C GLY A 408 -28.57 -12.14 2.94
N GLY A 409 -29.48 -12.12 3.87
CA GLY A 409 -30.71 -12.85 3.80
C GLY A 409 -31.54 -12.74 5.07
N ARG A 410 -32.81 -13.04 5.00
CA ARG A 410 -33.64 -13.16 6.19
C ARG A 410 -33.26 -14.45 6.92
N PRO A 411 -33.33 -14.50 8.26
CA PRO A 411 -33.04 -15.73 9.00
C PRO A 411 -33.80 -16.97 8.49
N GLU A 412 -35.00 -16.76 7.97
CA GLU A 412 -35.81 -17.81 7.36
C GLU A 412 -35.35 -18.28 5.98
N GLU A 413 -34.42 -17.57 5.34
CA GLU A 413 -33.85 -17.90 4.03
C GLU A 413 -32.54 -18.69 4.16
N TYR A 414 -32.01 -18.83 5.38
CA TYR A 414 -30.82 -19.64 5.63
C TYR A 414 -31.21 -21.13 5.61
N ASP A 415 -30.33 -21.92 5.02
CA ASP A 415 -30.47 -23.36 5.09
C ASP A 415 -30.34 -23.90 6.54
N GLU A 416 -30.54 -25.19 6.72
CA GLU A 416 -30.43 -25.86 8.02
C GLU A 416 -29.05 -25.74 8.66
N ASN A 417 -27.99 -25.45 7.86
CA ASN A 417 -26.63 -25.19 8.32
C ASN A 417 -26.39 -23.71 8.60
N GLY A 418 -27.37 -22.85 8.30
CA GLY A 418 -27.31 -21.41 8.50
C GLY A 418 -26.48 -20.68 7.46
N GLU A 419 -26.35 -21.22 6.26
CA GLU A 419 -25.68 -20.57 5.13
C GLU A 419 -26.59 -19.56 4.43
N ASN A 420 -25.99 -18.45 4.01
CA ASN A 420 -26.68 -17.46 3.21
C ASN A 420 -26.81 -17.95 1.75
N PRO A 421 -28.05 -18.05 1.20
CA PRO A 421 -28.28 -18.53 -0.14
C PRO A 421 -27.65 -17.66 -1.24
N ASP A 422 -27.34 -16.39 -0.95
CA ASP A 422 -26.74 -15.49 -1.92
C ASP A 422 -25.21 -15.62 -2.02
N TYR A 423 -24.57 -16.26 -1.03
CA TYR A 423 -23.12 -16.48 -1.00
C TYR A 423 -22.80 -17.97 -0.97
N GLU A 424 -22.13 -18.46 -1.97
CA GLU A 424 -21.71 -19.84 -2.08
C GLU A 424 -20.22 -19.99 -1.86
N TRP A 425 -19.83 -20.95 -0.99
CA TRP A 425 -18.44 -21.32 -0.84
C TRP A 425 -17.89 -21.93 -2.12
N ASN A 426 -16.72 -21.48 -2.58
CA ASN A 426 -16.08 -22.03 -3.76
C ASN A 426 -15.48 -23.41 -3.43
N ALA A 427 -16.23 -24.47 -3.71
CA ALA A 427 -15.84 -25.85 -3.42
C ALA A 427 -14.68 -26.35 -4.31
N GLU A 428 -14.49 -25.76 -5.49
CA GLU A 428 -13.43 -26.16 -6.41
C GLU A 428 -12.04 -25.79 -5.87
N LYS A 429 -11.91 -24.56 -5.38
CA LYS A 429 -10.66 -24.07 -4.75
C LYS A 429 -10.64 -24.24 -3.24
N ASP A 430 -11.76 -24.65 -2.64
CA ASP A 430 -11.97 -24.76 -1.19
C ASP A 430 -11.52 -23.50 -0.43
N CYS A 431 -11.77 -22.34 -1.02
CA CYS A 431 -11.52 -21.05 -0.37
C CYS A 431 -12.28 -19.91 -1.05
N GLY A 432 -12.76 -18.97 -0.23
CA GLY A 432 -13.53 -17.83 -0.70
C GLY A 432 -15.00 -18.12 -1.00
N ARG A 433 -15.75 -17.07 -1.26
CA ARG A 433 -17.17 -17.14 -1.57
C ARG A 433 -17.49 -16.40 -2.86
N VAL A 434 -18.46 -16.92 -3.58
CA VAL A 434 -19.05 -16.27 -4.76
C VAL A 434 -20.39 -15.68 -4.37
N TRP A 435 -20.62 -14.42 -4.69
CA TRP A 435 -21.96 -13.85 -4.60
C TRP A 435 -22.73 -14.21 -5.88
N LYS A 436 -23.73 -15.06 -5.73
CA LYS A 436 -24.42 -15.71 -6.86
C LYS A 436 -25.14 -14.75 -7.80
N ARG A 437 -25.54 -13.59 -7.31
CA ARG A 437 -26.30 -12.62 -8.12
C ARG A 437 -25.46 -11.95 -9.19
N THR A 438 -24.17 -11.73 -8.93
CA THR A 438 -23.25 -11.06 -9.86
C THR A 438 -22.08 -11.93 -10.29
N GLY A 439 -21.78 -12.99 -9.54
CA GLY A 439 -20.60 -13.81 -9.72
C GLY A 439 -19.35 -13.23 -9.06
N ASP A 440 -19.49 -12.17 -8.28
CA ASP A 440 -18.34 -11.54 -7.61
C ASP A 440 -17.72 -12.49 -6.60
N TYR A 441 -16.40 -12.61 -6.68
CA TYR A 441 -15.65 -13.49 -5.82
C TYR A 441 -15.02 -12.76 -4.64
N TYR A 442 -15.08 -13.36 -3.47
CA TYR A 442 -14.54 -12.89 -2.21
C TYR A 442 -13.48 -13.87 -1.71
N PRO A 443 -12.20 -13.68 -2.05
CA PRO A 443 -11.13 -14.63 -1.73
C PRO A 443 -10.83 -14.67 -0.23
N SER A 444 -10.52 -15.86 0.28
CA SER A 444 -10.17 -16.10 1.68
C SER A 444 -8.67 -15.86 1.94
N VAL A 445 -8.22 -14.63 1.85
CA VAL A 445 -6.80 -14.26 2.04
C VAL A 445 -6.39 -14.06 3.51
N GLY A 446 -7.30 -14.28 4.45
CA GLY A 446 -6.99 -14.12 5.88
C GLY A 446 -6.87 -12.66 6.31
N ASN A 447 -5.98 -12.40 7.24
CA ASN A 447 -5.70 -11.06 7.80
C ASN A 447 -4.24 -10.91 8.23
N ILE A 448 -3.83 -9.68 8.53
CA ILE A 448 -2.62 -9.44 9.30
C ILE A 448 -3.01 -9.27 10.76
N TYR A 449 -2.44 -10.12 11.62
CA TYR A 449 -2.70 -10.13 13.05
C TYR A 449 -1.63 -9.32 13.80
N PRO A 450 -2.02 -8.49 14.78
CA PRO A 450 -1.09 -7.61 15.49
C PRO A 450 -0.29 -8.37 16.59
N THR A 451 0.57 -9.32 16.18
CA THR A 451 1.49 -10.02 17.08
C THR A 451 2.92 -9.91 16.60
N GLU A 452 3.86 -10.11 17.54
CA GLU A 452 5.28 -10.19 17.20
C GLU A 452 5.59 -11.35 16.26
N GLY A 453 6.20 -11.05 15.14
CA GLY A 453 6.84 -12.03 14.25
C GLY A 453 5.93 -12.85 13.36
N ASN A 454 4.62 -12.87 13.60
CA ASN A 454 3.68 -13.52 12.68
C ASN A 454 2.58 -12.56 12.31
N THR A 455 2.63 -12.10 11.09
CA THR A 455 1.75 -11.06 10.62
C THR A 455 0.53 -11.60 9.89
N HIS A 456 0.65 -12.66 9.10
CA HIS A 456 -0.46 -13.20 8.31
C HIS A 456 -1.08 -14.42 8.98
N ASN A 457 -2.42 -14.50 8.93
CA ASN A 457 -3.17 -15.58 9.56
C ASN A 457 -4.47 -15.88 8.81
N TYR A 458 -4.95 -17.11 8.90
CA TYR A 458 -6.23 -17.59 8.35
C TYR A 458 -6.38 -17.56 6.83
N ALA A 459 -5.31 -17.36 6.05
CA ALA A 459 -5.39 -17.49 4.60
C ALA A 459 -5.86 -18.90 4.20
N GLY A 460 -6.70 -18.98 3.16
CA GLY A 460 -7.31 -20.22 2.70
C GLY A 460 -8.55 -20.65 3.48
N GLY A 461 -8.88 -20.01 4.60
CA GLY A 461 -10.03 -20.38 5.41
C GLY A 461 -11.01 -19.25 5.69
N TRP A 462 -10.49 -18.02 5.80
CA TRP A 462 -11.27 -16.84 6.15
C TRP A 462 -10.95 -15.67 5.26
N ALA A 463 -11.99 -14.89 4.94
CA ALA A 463 -11.87 -13.56 4.36
C ALA A 463 -12.46 -12.54 5.33
N TYR A 464 -11.79 -11.40 5.46
CA TYR A 464 -12.18 -10.33 6.37
C TYR A 464 -12.22 -9.01 5.61
N TYR A 465 -13.37 -8.33 5.66
CA TYR A 465 -13.60 -7.07 4.93
C TYR A 465 -13.95 -5.94 5.89
N TRP A 466 -13.18 -4.87 5.85
CA TRP A 466 -13.50 -3.67 6.62
C TRP A 466 -14.72 -2.93 6.10
N THR A 467 -15.45 -2.33 7.02
CA THR A 467 -16.36 -1.22 6.75
C THR A 467 -15.86 0.05 7.42
N ALA A 468 -16.39 1.21 7.00
CA ALA A 468 -16.04 2.50 7.60
C ALA A 468 -16.67 2.75 8.96
N HIS A 469 -17.58 1.88 9.41
CA HIS A 469 -18.27 2.09 10.66
C HIS A 469 -17.49 1.60 11.85
N GLU A 470 -17.42 2.44 12.86
CA GLU A 470 -17.04 2.04 14.20
C GLU A 470 -18.21 1.45 14.97
N TYR A 471 -17.88 0.61 15.90
CA TYR A 471 -18.81 0.02 16.85
C TYR A 471 -18.28 0.16 18.27
N THR A 472 -19.13 0.60 19.17
CA THR A 472 -18.80 0.70 20.59
C THR A 472 -19.58 -0.34 21.36
N GLN A 473 -18.90 -1.41 21.82
CA GLN A 473 -19.45 -2.37 22.75
C GLN A 473 -18.79 -2.20 24.12
N GLY A 474 -19.54 -1.65 25.06
CA GLY A 474 -18.99 -1.33 26.38
C GLY A 474 -17.90 -0.25 26.29
N GLN A 475 -16.73 -0.52 26.86
CA GLN A 475 -15.60 0.42 26.86
C GLN A 475 -14.56 0.15 25.77
N SER A 476 -14.81 -0.81 24.88
CA SER A 476 -13.84 -1.17 23.82
C SER A 476 -14.39 -0.83 22.45
N PRO A 477 -13.91 0.25 21.85
CA PRO A 477 -14.26 0.58 20.48
C PRO A 477 -13.65 -0.43 19.49
N ARG A 478 -14.41 -0.69 18.45
CA ARG A 478 -14.04 -1.64 17.40
C ARG A 478 -14.61 -1.19 16.06
N ALA A 479 -14.02 -1.63 14.97
CA ALA A 479 -14.58 -1.41 13.65
C ALA A 479 -15.44 -2.60 13.22
N PHE A 480 -16.49 -2.35 12.45
CA PHE A 480 -17.24 -3.41 11.82
C PHE A 480 -16.47 -4.00 10.66
N ARG A 481 -16.42 -5.31 10.63
CA ARG A 481 -15.95 -6.10 9.51
C ARG A 481 -16.93 -7.18 9.14
N VAL A 482 -16.85 -7.67 7.92
CA VAL A 482 -17.56 -8.83 7.45
C VAL A 482 -16.60 -9.99 7.36
N ASP A 483 -16.95 -11.12 7.90
CA ASP A 483 -16.16 -12.34 7.92
C ASP A 483 -16.85 -13.39 7.05
N PHE A 484 -16.11 -13.95 6.07
CA PHE A 484 -16.55 -15.06 5.24
C PHE A 484 -15.69 -16.30 5.50
N ASN A 485 -16.33 -17.45 5.64
CA ASN A 485 -15.68 -18.75 5.70
C ASN A 485 -16.57 -19.84 5.08
N SER A 486 -16.14 -21.10 5.16
CA SER A 486 -16.93 -22.23 4.65
C SER A 486 -18.29 -22.42 5.34
N ASN A 487 -18.45 -21.93 6.58
CA ASN A 487 -19.67 -22.10 7.36
C ASN A 487 -20.67 -20.94 7.22
N GLY A 488 -20.28 -19.84 6.57
CA GLY A 488 -21.16 -18.72 6.38
C GLY A 488 -20.47 -17.38 6.23
N ALA A 489 -21.30 -16.35 6.28
CA ALA A 489 -20.88 -14.96 6.27
C ALA A 489 -21.48 -14.26 7.48
N THR A 490 -20.64 -13.59 8.25
CA THR A 490 -21.05 -12.93 9.50
C THR A 490 -20.49 -11.53 9.62
N TYR A 491 -21.15 -10.66 10.35
CA TYR A 491 -20.54 -9.42 10.81
C TYR A 491 -19.87 -9.64 12.15
N PHE A 492 -18.76 -8.98 12.31
CA PHE A 492 -18.02 -9.02 13.55
C PHE A 492 -17.42 -7.66 13.90
N ALA A 493 -17.30 -7.38 15.18
CA ALA A 493 -16.57 -6.22 15.67
C ALA A 493 -15.08 -6.55 15.76
N GLY A 494 -14.28 -6.08 14.80
CA GLY A 494 -12.84 -6.32 14.75
C GLY A 494 -12.04 -5.22 15.46
N ALA A 495 -10.93 -5.58 16.06
CA ALA A 495 -9.99 -4.59 16.56
C ALA A 495 -9.32 -3.85 15.41
N GLU A 496 -9.24 -2.53 15.48
CA GLU A 496 -8.79 -1.63 14.40
C GLU A 496 -7.28 -1.73 14.11
N ASN A 497 -6.55 -2.41 14.98
CA ASN A 497 -5.12 -2.69 14.79
C ASN A 497 -4.82 -3.87 13.86
N PHE A 498 -5.84 -4.63 13.44
CA PHE A 498 -5.70 -5.65 12.40
C PHE A 498 -5.61 -5.03 11.00
N CYS A 499 -5.11 -5.80 10.03
CA CYS A 499 -5.31 -5.50 8.62
C CYS A 499 -6.31 -6.47 8.00
N HIS A 500 -7.26 -5.93 7.28
CA HIS A 500 -8.24 -6.67 6.50
C HIS A 500 -8.32 -6.10 5.09
N GLN A 501 -9.03 -6.80 4.24
CA GLN A 501 -9.31 -6.36 2.90
C GLN A 501 -10.31 -5.20 2.87
N VAL A 502 -10.26 -4.46 1.77
CA VAL A 502 -11.22 -3.41 1.45
C VAL A 502 -11.84 -3.72 0.10
N ARG A 503 -13.16 -3.57 -0.01
CA ARG A 503 -13.87 -3.57 -1.27
C ARG A 503 -14.71 -2.30 -1.33
N CYS A 504 -14.33 -1.40 -2.21
CA CYS A 504 -14.88 -0.05 -2.26
C CYS A 504 -16.29 -0.02 -2.85
N VAL A 505 -17.06 1.02 -2.51
CA VAL A 505 -18.36 1.32 -3.11
C VAL A 505 -18.32 2.64 -3.85
N LYS A 506 -19.15 2.80 -4.86
CA LYS A 506 -19.32 4.10 -5.54
C LYS A 506 -19.78 5.18 -4.56
N GLU A 507 -19.29 6.39 -4.78
CA GLU A 507 -19.70 7.59 -4.05
C GLU A 507 -21.16 7.97 -4.34
#